data_b25380241fa9283fbd1d34af25e635c1
#
_entry.id   b25380241fa9283fbd1d34af25e635c1
#
_cell.length_a   1.000
_cell.length_b   1.000
_cell.length_c   1.000
_cell.angle_alpha   90.00
_cell.angle_beta   90.00
_cell.angle_gamma   90.00
#
_symmetry.space_group_name_H-M   'P 1'
#
loop_
_entity.id
_entity.type
_entity.pdbx_description
1 polymer ?
#
loop_
_entity_poly.entity_id
_entity_poly.type
_entity_poly.pdbx_seq_one_letter_code
_entity_poly.pdbx_strand_id
1 'polypeptide(L)'
;MSFGKTTCCAFLLSAALTHHALAQDSTVSFAEQTPVTVSGFAVGDAGYDRNLKQGTAVATKIALSLFRAWSDNLYFFGQLTTHVSQHDTSDVHTDIEIDNLIINWTPQKLSALSLGFGRFDAPIGFERDDEPLNLVPTESFTFENARPVKLTGLLARYALNPKVSVLALVANGWDVEIDNNSGKTAGFKLQVFPSSGLAVAAGALYGPEGDSTTSAKRTLLTGDLTWQPMQRLIMQAEAHLGSDQNTNWTGVVGQAFVRLGRRTGVTVRGDVFDDTDGARTGTVQTMQSLTISPWYFYREAQEGVFSNVEFTSFRLPAFSLRPAVRFDHSTQPVFEKQDGTLSQSNVTALIELVYVF
;
A
#
# COMPACT_ATOMS: atom_id res chain seq x y z
N MET A 1 24.00 -21.01 24.59
CA MET A 1 23.71 -19.96 23.61
C MET A 1 22.22 -20.08 23.27
N SER A 2 21.42 -19.21 23.88
CA SER A 2 19.95 -19.25 23.76
C SER A 2 19.54 -18.42 22.56
N PHE A 3 18.99 -19.04 21.54
CA PHE A 3 18.34 -18.35 20.44
C PHE A 3 16.96 -17.90 20.92
N GLY A 4 16.81 -16.57 21.08
CA GLY A 4 15.53 -15.95 21.37
C GLY A 4 14.54 -16.19 20.24
N LYS A 5 13.35 -16.63 20.61
CA LYS A 5 12.19 -16.77 19.72
C LYS A 5 11.76 -15.40 19.25
N THR A 6 12.20 -14.95 18.09
CA THR A 6 11.69 -13.77 17.43
C THR A 6 10.48 -14.15 16.62
N THR A 7 9.36 -13.72 17.09
CA THR A 7 8.00 -14.00 16.63
C THR A 7 7.78 -13.45 15.23
N CYS A 8 7.27 -14.30 14.36
CA CYS A 8 6.83 -13.99 13.02
C CYS A 8 5.48 -13.21 13.08
N CYS A 9 5.53 -11.91 13.33
CA CYS A 9 4.39 -10.98 13.25
C CYS A 9 4.79 -9.71 12.52
N ALA A 10 5.33 -9.86 11.32
CA ALA A 10 5.84 -8.73 10.54
C ALA A 10 5.03 -8.56 9.26
N PHE A 11 3.72 -8.33 9.36
CA PHE A 11 2.95 -8.08 8.16
C PHE A 11 1.81 -7.06 8.28
N LEU A 12 1.61 -6.49 9.41
CA LEU A 12 0.81 -5.28 9.58
C LEU A 12 1.39 -4.60 10.81
N LEU A 13 1.99 -3.45 10.66
CA LEU A 13 2.63 -2.64 11.70
C LEU A 13 3.72 -3.37 12.52
N SER A 14 4.96 -3.14 12.22
CA SER A 14 6.01 -3.28 13.22
C SER A 14 5.99 -2.09 14.18
N ALA A 15 4.93 -1.96 14.98
CA ALA A 15 5.01 -1.20 16.20
C ALA A 15 5.91 -1.99 17.15
N ALA A 16 7.09 -1.50 17.47
CA ALA A 16 7.96 -2.10 18.47
C ALA A 16 7.25 -2.02 19.82
N LEU A 17 6.67 -3.14 20.25
CA LEU A 17 6.17 -3.31 21.61
C LEU A 17 7.37 -3.57 22.53
N THR A 18 7.81 -2.57 23.28
CA THR A 18 8.65 -2.78 24.46
C THR A 18 7.75 -3.36 25.55
N HIS A 19 7.85 -4.68 25.77
CA HIS A 19 7.17 -5.32 26.89
C HIS A 19 7.86 -4.98 28.20
N HIS A 20 7.19 -4.22 29.06
CA HIS A 20 7.44 -4.26 30.50
C HIS A 20 6.51 -5.30 31.13
N ALA A 21 7.08 -6.40 31.57
CA ALA A 21 6.38 -7.38 32.37
C ALA A 21 6.09 -6.79 33.76
N LEU A 22 4.82 -6.61 34.11
CA LEU A 22 4.38 -6.36 35.49
C LEU A 22 3.47 -7.48 35.95
N ALA A 23 3.65 -7.86 37.21
CA ALA A 23 3.00 -8.97 37.87
C ALA A 23 1.48 -8.78 38.04
N GLN A 24 0.78 -9.90 38.04
CA GLN A 24 -0.67 -10.03 38.16
C GLN A 24 -1.25 -9.48 39.47
N ASP A 25 -2.36 -8.78 39.34
CA ASP A 25 -3.43 -8.75 40.37
C ASP A 25 -4.79 -8.91 39.70
N SER A 26 -5.69 -9.66 40.33
CA SER A 26 -6.75 -10.43 39.68
C SER A 26 -8.14 -9.76 39.65
N THR A 27 -8.20 -8.44 39.60
CA THR A 27 -9.48 -7.70 39.42
C THR A 27 -9.29 -6.48 38.53
N VAL A 28 -9.08 -6.70 37.24
CA VAL A 28 -8.82 -5.58 36.36
C VAL A 28 -9.90 -5.45 35.29
N SER A 29 -10.51 -4.27 35.23
CA SER A 29 -11.37 -3.92 34.11
C SER A 29 -10.49 -3.86 32.83
N PHE A 30 -10.93 -4.47 31.75
CA PHE A 30 -10.23 -4.51 30.47
C PHE A 30 -9.79 -3.13 29.94
N ALA A 31 -10.34 -2.05 30.50
CA ALA A 31 -10.04 -0.68 30.11
C ALA A 31 -8.69 -0.14 30.64
N GLU A 32 -8.13 -0.71 31.72
CA GLU A 32 -6.95 -0.15 32.40
C GLU A 32 -5.60 -0.72 31.93
N GLN A 33 -5.56 -1.86 31.23
CA GLN A 33 -4.31 -2.59 31.02
C GLN A 33 -3.62 -2.40 29.68
N THR A 34 -4.31 -1.93 28.65
CA THR A 34 -3.69 -1.76 27.34
C THR A 34 -3.91 -0.37 26.80
N PRO A 35 -2.87 0.48 26.76
CA PRO A 35 -2.98 1.81 26.20
C PRO A 35 -3.35 1.76 24.72
N VAL A 36 -4.13 2.72 24.27
CA VAL A 36 -4.30 2.98 22.85
C VAL A 36 -3.05 3.70 22.37
N THR A 37 -2.39 3.15 21.36
CA THR A 37 -1.30 3.84 20.65
C THR A 37 -1.91 4.67 19.54
N VAL A 38 -1.58 5.95 19.50
CA VAL A 38 -1.94 6.89 18.45
C VAL A 38 -0.69 7.20 17.65
N SER A 39 -0.79 7.10 16.34
CA SER A 39 0.27 7.45 15.41
C SER A 39 -0.38 8.00 14.14
N GLY A 40 0.44 8.51 13.22
CA GLY A 40 -0.11 9.01 11.98
C GLY A 40 0.94 9.65 11.09
N PHE A 41 0.46 10.24 10.03
CA PHE A 41 1.31 11.01 9.13
C PHE A 41 0.53 12.17 8.50
N ALA A 42 1.28 13.16 8.02
CA ALA A 42 0.77 14.25 7.21
C ALA A 42 1.63 14.39 5.96
N VAL A 43 0.97 14.63 4.85
CA VAL A 43 1.59 14.82 3.52
C VAL A 43 1.17 16.17 2.95
N GLY A 44 2.13 16.88 2.40
CA GLY A 44 1.90 18.10 1.66
C GLY A 44 2.70 18.08 0.36
N ASP A 45 2.05 18.43 -0.74
CA ASP A 45 2.61 18.44 -2.06
C ASP A 45 2.64 19.84 -2.66
N ALA A 46 3.69 20.14 -3.38
CA ALA A 46 3.75 21.27 -4.29
C ALA A 46 4.23 20.77 -5.66
N GLY A 47 3.44 20.96 -6.68
CA GLY A 47 3.72 20.41 -8.00
C GLY A 47 3.45 21.39 -9.14
N TYR A 48 3.94 21.03 -10.32
CA TYR A 48 3.69 21.71 -11.59
C TYR A 48 3.40 20.69 -12.68
N ASP A 49 2.26 20.84 -13.30
CA ASP A 49 1.87 20.07 -14.49
C ASP A 49 2.19 20.88 -15.76
N ARG A 50 2.99 20.26 -16.65
CA ARG A 50 3.45 20.92 -17.88
C ARG A 50 2.32 21.12 -18.90
N ASN A 51 1.42 20.15 -19.02
CA ASN A 51 0.34 20.21 -19.99
C ASN A 51 -0.70 21.25 -19.58
N LEU A 52 -1.09 21.26 -18.31
CA LEU A 52 -2.02 22.22 -17.75
C LEU A 52 -1.38 23.59 -17.52
N LYS A 53 -0.04 23.66 -17.51
CA LYS A 53 0.75 24.86 -17.15
C LYS A 53 0.33 25.43 -15.79
N GLN A 54 -0.02 24.56 -14.88
CA GLN A 54 -0.54 24.89 -13.57
C GLN A 54 0.37 24.38 -12.46
N GLY A 55 0.61 25.24 -11.48
CA GLY A 55 1.26 24.87 -10.22
C GLY A 55 0.22 24.78 -9.12
N THR A 56 0.37 23.80 -8.25
CA THR A 56 -0.51 23.58 -7.08
C THR A 56 0.34 23.31 -5.86
N ALA A 57 -0.09 23.80 -4.69
CA ALA A 57 0.45 23.41 -3.40
C ALA A 57 -0.73 23.07 -2.48
N VAL A 58 -0.73 21.89 -1.91
CA VAL A 58 -1.84 21.37 -1.11
C VAL A 58 -1.33 20.49 0.02
N ALA A 59 -2.03 20.52 1.18
CA ALA A 59 -1.91 19.47 2.17
C ALA A 59 -2.79 18.30 1.71
N THR A 60 -2.18 17.29 1.11
CA THR A 60 -2.90 16.25 0.36
C THR A 60 -3.58 15.26 1.27
N LYS A 61 -2.92 14.86 2.37
CA LYS A 61 -3.40 13.77 3.21
C LYS A 61 -2.97 13.94 4.67
N ILE A 62 -3.88 13.66 5.59
CA ILE A 62 -3.57 13.44 7.00
C ILE A 62 -4.19 12.10 7.39
N ALA A 63 -3.38 11.19 7.92
CA ALA A 63 -3.85 9.91 8.44
C ALA A 63 -3.63 9.85 9.95
N LEU A 64 -4.64 9.39 10.67
CA LEU A 64 -4.60 9.13 12.10
C LEU A 64 -4.87 7.66 12.35
N SER A 65 -3.89 6.96 12.90
CA SER A 65 -3.95 5.54 13.18
C SER A 65 -4.10 5.28 14.67
N LEU A 66 -4.99 4.37 15.01
CA LEU A 66 -5.26 3.88 16.36
C LEU A 66 -4.91 2.39 16.43
N PHE A 67 -4.06 2.02 17.35
CA PHE A 67 -3.72 0.63 17.63
C PHE A 67 -4.01 0.30 19.08
N ARG A 68 -4.66 -0.85 19.33
CA ARG A 68 -4.87 -1.40 20.66
C ARG A 68 -4.75 -2.92 20.67
N ALA A 69 -3.85 -3.44 21.49
CA ALA A 69 -3.82 -4.86 21.81
C ALA A 69 -4.59 -5.11 23.12
N TRP A 70 -5.58 -6.01 23.11
CA TRP A 70 -6.27 -6.46 24.32
C TRP A 70 -5.56 -7.65 24.97
N SER A 71 -4.77 -8.36 24.19
CA SER A 71 -3.92 -9.47 24.61
C SER A 71 -2.86 -9.72 23.56
N ASP A 72 -1.91 -10.61 23.85
CA ASP A 72 -0.86 -11.01 22.91
C ASP A 72 -1.40 -11.62 21.60
N ASN A 73 -2.67 -12.00 21.60
CA ASN A 73 -3.30 -12.71 20.49
C ASN A 73 -4.54 -12.02 19.91
N LEU A 74 -4.93 -10.85 20.43
CA LEU A 74 -6.07 -10.08 19.91
C LEU A 74 -5.74 -8.60 19.87
N TYR A 75 -5.77 -8.00 18.70
CA TYR A 75 -5.56 -6.57 18.54
C TYR A 75 -6.50 -5.93 17.50
N PHE A 76 -6.66 -4.64 17.65
CA PHE A 76 -7.41 -3.77 16.77
C PHE A 76 -6.46 -2.76 16.13
N PHE A 77 -6.68 -2.49 14.86
CA PHE A 77 -6.08 -1.38 14.14
C PHE A 77 -7.17 -0.63 13.38
N GLY A 78 -7.18 0.69 13.51
CA GLY A 78 -8.05 1.58 12.76
C GLY A 78 -7.27 2.78 12.25
N GLN A 79 -7.60 3.25 11.06
CA GLN A 79 -7.01 4.42 10.43
C GLN A 79 -8.10 5.28 9.81
N LEU A 80 -8.09 6.56 10.18
CA LEU A 80 -8.89 7.61 9.56
C LEU A 80 -7.98 8.45 8.68
N THR A 81 -8.42 8.71 7.47
CA THR A 81 -7.65 9.48 6.50
C THR A 81 -8.49 10.65 5.98
N THR A 82 -7.86 11.80 5.79
CA THR A 82 -8.46 12.94 5.11
C THR A 82 -7.84 13.05 3.73
N HIS A 83 -8.67 13.21 2.70
CA HIS A 83 -8.24 13.53 1.36
C HIS A 83 -8.74 14.91 0.98
N VAL A 84 -7.86 15.74 0.39
CA VAL A 84 -8.25 17.01 -0.19
C VAL A 84 -8.31 16.82 -1.69
N SER A 85 -9.52 16.89 -2.24
CA SER A 85 -9.76 16.85 -3.69
C SER A 85 -10.29 18.18 -4.19
N GLN A 86 -9.86 18.59 -5.37
CA GLN A 86 -10.36 19.77 -6.06
C GLN A 86 -11.03 19.32 -7.35
N HIS A 87 -12.36 19.49 -7.43
CA HIS A 87 -13.14 19.08 -8.59
C HIS A 87 -13.28 20.21 -9.62
N ASP A 88 -13.18 21.48 -9.17
CA ASP A 88 -13.23 22.67 -10.01
C ASP A 88 -12.48 23.81 -9.30
N THR A 89 -12.13 24.88 -9.99
CA THR A 89 -11.33 26.00 -9.45
C THR A 89 -11.92 26.68 -8.21
N SER A 90 -13.18 26.42 -7.89
CA SER A 90 -13.90 27.00 -6.75
C SER A 90 -14.37 25.96 -5.71
N ASP A 91 -14.22 24.68 -5.95
CA ASP A 91 -14.84 23.63 -5.12
C ASP A 91 -13.78 22.66 -4.58
N VAL A 92 -13.26 22.98 -3.39
CA VAL A 92 -12.32 22.13 -2.64
C VAL A 92 -13.12 21.29 -1.65
N HIS A 93 -13.11 19.99 -1.84
CA HIS A 93 -13.70 19.04 -0.91
C HIS A 93 -12.63 18.42 -0.03
N THR A 94 -12.96 18.26 1.24
CA THR A 94 -12.16 17.46 2.18
C THR A 94 -13.02 16.31 2.63
N ASP A 95 -12.65 15.12 2.21
CA ASP A 95 -13.32 13.89 2.62
C ASP A 95 -12.58 13.26 3.79
N ILE A 96 -13.33 12.66 4.71
CA ILE A 96 -12.80 11.86 5.81
C ILE A 96 -13.32 10.44 5.61
N GLU A 97 -12.43 9.50 5.54
CA GLU A 97 -12.81 8.10 5.37
C GLU A 97 -12.15 7.18 6.40
N ILE A 98 -12.80 6.05 6.63
CA ILE A 98 -12.22 4.93 7.37
C ILE A 98 -11.35 4.16 6.38
N ASP A 99 -10.07 4.42 6.41
CA ASP A 99 -9.12 3.80 5.50
C ASP A 99 -8.86 2.34 5.84
N ASN A 100 -8.55 2.07 7.09
CA ASN A 100 -8.40 0.72 7.65
C ASN A 100 -9.20 0.56 8.93
N LEU A 101 -9.83 -0.59 9.11
CA LEU A 101 -10.56 -0.96 10.33
C LEU A 101 -10.55 -2.47 10.46
N ILE A 102 -9.59 -3.02 11.18
CA ILE A 102 -9.40 -4.46 11.25
C ILE A 102 -9.20 -4.95 12.69
N ILE A 103 -9.86 -6.05 13.01
CA ILE A 103 -9.60 -6.85 14.21
C ILE A 103 -8.81 -8.09 13.80
N ASN A 104 -7.70 -8.34 14.49
CA ASN A 104 -6.85 -9.49 14.24
C ASN A 104 -6.81 -10.39 15.47
N TRP A 105 -6.94 -11.69 15.23
CA TRP A 105 -6.88 -12.73 16.25
C TRP A 105 -5.96 -13.86 15.85
N THR A 106 -5.05 -14.23 16.77
CA THR A 106 -4.12 -15.35 16.63
C THR A 106 -4.49 -16.41 17.67
N PRO A 107 -5.03 -17.58 17.30
CA PRO A 107 -5.38 -18.62 18.27
C PRO A 107 -4.16 -19.08 19.07
N GLN A 108 -4.25 -19.12 20.41
CA GLN A 108 -3.12 -19.49 21.28
C GLN A 108 -2.53 -20.88 20.97
N LYS A 109 -3.39 -21.85 20.62
CA LYS A 109 -2.98 -23.21 20.28
C LYS A 109 -2.44 -23.35 18.84
N LEU A 110 -2.61 -22.34 18.01
CA LEU A 110 -2.21 -22.32 16.60
C LEU A 110 -1.60 -20.96 16.26
N SER A 111 -0.49 -20.64 16.92
CA SER A 111 0.18 -19.33 16.81
C SER A 111 0.73 -19.01 15.41
N ALA A 112 0.81 -19.99 14.52
CA ALA A 112 1.13 -19.79 13.12
C ALA A 112 -0.03 -19.21 12.29
N LEU A 113 -1.28 -19.27 12.79
CA LEU A 113 -2.47 -18.74 12.14
C LEU A 113 -2.79 -17.35 12.69
N SER A 114 -3.05 -16.40 11.81
CA SER A 114 -3.64 -15.11 12.14
C SER A 114 -4.90 -14.91 11.30
N LEU A 115 -5.97 -14.49 11.94
CA LEU A 115 -7.26 -14.21 11.32
C LEU A 115 -7.57 -12.72 11.46
N GLY A 116 -7.90 -12.06 10.37
CA GLY A 116 -8.33 -10.67 10.33
C GLY A 116 -9.76 -10.54 9.83
N PHE A 117 -10.50 -9.59 10.36
CA PHE A 117 -11.82 -9.22 9.90
C PHE A 117 -11.97 -7.70 9.87
N GLY A 118 -12.41 -7.17 8.75
CA GLY A 118 -12.68 -5.75 8.56
C GLY A 118 -12.24 -5.22 7.21
N ARG A 119 -11.91 -3.92 7.15
CA ARG A 119 -11.36 -3.22 5.98
C ARG A 119 -9.84 -3.15 6.12
N PHE A 120 -9.12 -3.50 5.07
CA PHE A 120 -7.67 -3.58 5.06
C PHE A 120 -7.09 -3.35 3.65
N ASP A 121 -5.83 -2.94 3.57
CA ASP A 121 -5.11 -2.83 2.31
C ASP A 121 -5.06 -4.18 1.61
N ALA A 122 -5.34 -4.19 0.30
CA ALA A 122 -5.21 -5.39 -0.49
C ALA A 122 -3.77 -5.94 -0.36
N PRO A 123 -3.58 -7.20 0.06
CA PRO A 123 -2.24 -7.75 0.32
C PRO A 123 -1.52 -8.12 -0.99
N ILE A 124 -1.47 -7.19 -1.94
CA ILE A 124 -1.00 -7.34 -3.32
C ILE A 124 0.05 -6.29 -3.61
N GLY A 125 1.12 -6.69 -4.28
CA GLY A 125 2.17 -5.78 -4.74
C GLY A 125 2.97 -5.13 -3.61
N PHE A 126 3.81 -4.16 -3.97
CA PHE A 126 4.65 -3.39 -3.05
C PHE A 126 4.17 -1.93 -2.89
N GLU A 127 3.49 -1.35 -3.86
CA GLU A 127 2.91 -0.01 -3.73
C GLU A 127 1.75 -0.02 -2.73
N ARG A 128 1.62 1.07 -1.98
CA ARG A 128 0.63 1.26 -0.92
C ARG A 128 -0.12 2.56 -1.14
N ASP A 129 -1.33 2.60 -0.61
CA ASP A 129 -2.15 3.81 -0.56
C ASP A 129 -1.54 4.87 0.38
N ASP A 130 -0.91 4.44 1.46
CA ASP A 130 -0.22 5.35 2.38
C ASP A 130 1.13 5.82 1.80
N GLU A 131 1.26 7.10 1.49
CA GLU A 131 2.43 7.72 0.86
C GLU A 131 3.75 7.46 1.59
N PRO A 132 3.80 7.48 2.95
CA PRO A 132 5.05 7.17 3.66
C PRO A 132 5.58 5.75 3.39
N LEU A 133 4.72 4.84 2.91
CA LEU A 133 5.05 3.46 2.61
C LEU A 133 5.67 3.28 1.22
N ASN A 134 5.60 4.29 0.37
CA ASN A 134 6.11 4.26 -0.99
C ASN A 134 7.50 4.88 -1.10
N LEU A 135 8.30 4.40 -2.04
CA LEU A 135 9.64 4.94 -2.32
C LEU A 135 9.64 6.09 -3.34
N VAL A 136 8.49 6.45 -3.88
CA VAL A 136 8.25 7.62 -4.74
C VAL A 136 6.94 8.29 -4.33
N PRO A 137 6.79 9.60 -4.51
CA PRO A 137 5.60 10.35 -4.09
C PRO A 137 4.42 10.26 -5.07
N THR A 138 4.54 9.48 -6.13
CA THR A 138 3.47 9.27 -7.12
C THR A 138 3.10 7.80 -7.20
N GLU A 139 1.85 7.51 -7.52
CA GLU A 139 1.40 6.15 -7.79
C GLU A 139 1.71 5.74 -9.24
N SER A 140 1.86 4.45 -9.52
CA SER A 140 2.00 3.94 -10.87
C SER A 140 0.64 3.73 -11.52
N PHE A 141 0.58 3.77 -12.86
CA PHE A 141 -0.63 3.36 -13.59
C PHE A 141 -1.02 1.91 -13.29
N THR A 142 -0.03 1.07 -12.96
CA THR A 142 -0.25 -0.31 -12.51
C THR A 142 -0.98 -0.34 -11.16
N PHE A 143 -0.58 0.47 -10.19
CA PHE A 143 -1.25 0.57 -8.89
C PHE A 143 -2.69 1.07 -9.04
N GLU A 144 -2.89 2.14 -9.77
CA GLU A 144 -4.19 2.80 -9.96
C GLU A 144 -5.20 1.91 -10.69
N ASN A 145 -4.73 1.10 -11.66
CA ASN A 145 -5.64 0.46 -12.61
C ASN A 145 -5.63 -1.06 -12.58
N ALA A 146 -4.52 -1.72 -12.21
CA ALA A 146 -4.40 -3.17 -12.41
C ALA A 146 -4.99 -4.02 -11.27
N ARG A 147 -5.16 -3.48 -10.08
CA ARG A 147 -5.48 -4.24 -8.86
C ARG A 147 -6.40 -3.48 -7.90
N PRO A 148 -7.03 -4.14 -6.90
CA PRO A 148 -7.70 -3.43 -5.80
C PRO A 148 -6.67 -2.76 -4.88
N VAL A 149 -7.09 -1.65 -4.25
CA VAL A 149 -6.35 -0.95 -3.19
C VAL A 149 -6.82 -1.43 -1.82
N LYS A 150 -8.13 -1.52 -1.60
CA LYS A 150 -8.75 -1.91 -0.33
C LYS A 150 -9.67 -3.12 -0.50
N LEU A 151 -9.74 -3.92 0.55
CA LEU A 151 -10.65 -5.05 0.64
C LEU A 151 -11.38 -5.02 1.98
N THR A 152 -12.67 -5.38 1.99
CA THR A 152 -13.47 -5.54 3.20
C THR A 152 -13.93 -6.98 3.32
N GLY A 153 -13.53 -7.68 4.39
CA GLY A 153 -13.87 -9.09 4.54
C GLY A 153 -13.05 -9.82 5.59
N LEU A 154 -12.81 -11.09 5.33
CA LEU A 154 -12.02 -12.01 6.17
C LEU A 154 -10.66 -12.27 5.52
N LEU A 155 -9.64 -12.31 6.35
CA LEU A 155 -8.26 -12.58 5.97
C LEU A 155 -7.69 -13.67 6.90
N ALA A 156 -7.12 -14.72 6.35
CA ALA A 156 -6.42 -15.76 7.08
C ALA A 156 -4.97 -15.84 6.59
N ARG A 157 -4.02 -15.74 7.50
CA ARG A 157 -2.59 -15.92 7.20
C ARG A 157 -2.06 -17.08 8.01
N TYR A 158 -1.30 -17.96 7.37
CA TYR A 158 -0.68 -19.11 8.02
C TYR A 158 0.81 -19.18 7.67
N ALA A 159 1.66 -19.12 8.70
CA ALA A 159 3.10 -19.31 8.57
C ALA A 159 3.41 -20.82 8.54
N LEU A 160 3.65 -21.38 7.35
CA LEU A 160 4.02 -22.78 7.18
C LEU A 160 5.37 -23.07 7.85
N ASN A 161 6.29 -22.13 7.75
CA ASN A 161 7.58 -22.12 8.41
C ASN A 161 8.15 -20.67 8.35
N PRO A 162 9.35 -20.38 8.94
CA PRO A 162 9.92 -19.02 8.92
C PRO A 162 10.20 -18.44 7.52
N LYS A 163 10.18 -19.28 6.48
CA LYS A 163 10.47 -18.85 5.10
C LYS A 163 9.27 -18.90 4.17
N VAL A 164 8.13 -19.44 4.60
CA VAL A 164 6.98 -19.62 3.73
C VAL A 164 5.71 -19.29 4.50
N SER A 165 4.91 -18.38 3.96
CA SER A 165 3.57 -18.09 4.46
C SER A 165 2.54 -18.17 3.33
N VAL A 166 1.33 -18.54 3.70
CA VAL A 166 0.17 -18.50 2.82
C VAL A 166 -0.87 -17.55 3.40
N LEU A 167 -1.60 -16.92 2.53
CA LEU A 167 -2.71 -16.03 2.87
C LEU A 167 -3.90 -16.46 2.04
N ALA A 168 -5.07 -16.51 2.67
CA ALA A 168 -6.36 -16.67 2.01
C ALA A 168 -7.30 -15.56 2.47
N LEU A 169 -8.16 -15.09 1.59
CA LEU A 169 -9.15 -14.07 1.91
C LEU A 169 -10.49 -14.31 1.21
N VAL A 170 -11.52 -13.74 1.80
CA VAL A 170 -12.85 -13.61 1.21
C VAL A 170 -13.33 -12.19 1.48
N ALA A 171 -13.64 -11.43 0.43
CA ALA A 171 -14.01 -10.02 0.49
C ALA A 171 -15.31 -9.72 -0.26
N ASN A 172 -15.89 -8.56 0.00
CA ASN A 172 -17.09 -8.06 -0.65
C ASN A 172 -16.90 -7.83 -2.16
N GLY A 173 -15.68 -7.47 -2.56
CA GLY A 173 -15.29 -7.09 -3.91
C GLY A 173 -14.10 -6.15 -3.88
N TRP A 174 -13.67 -5.66 -5.05
CA TRP A 174 -12.57 -4.72 -5.20
C TRP A 174 -13.01 -3.32 -4.79
N ASP A 175 -12.34 -2.74 -3.80
CA ASP A 175 -12.57 -1.37 -3.34
C ASP A 175 -14.03 -1.09 -2.91
N VAL A 176 -14.72 -2.14 -2.42
CA VAL A 176 -16.12 -2.12 -2.02
C VAL A 176 -16.23 -2.31 -0.51
N GLU A 177 -16.82 -1.33 0.18
CA GLU A 177 -17.06 -1.42 1.64
C GLU A 177 -18.30 -2.26 1.94
N ILE A 178 -19.41 -1.91 1.30
CA ILE A 178 -20.70 -2.60 1.42
C ILE A 178 -20.90 -3.41 0.15
N ASP A 179 -21.15 -4.70 0.31
CA ASP A 179 -21.34 -5.60 -0.81
C ASP A 179 -22.48 -5.11 -1.74
N ASN A 180 -22.16 -4.93 -3.01
CA ASN A 180 -23.08 -4.48 -4.05
C ASN A 180 -23.72 -5.63 -4.86
N ASN A 181 -23.38 -6.89 -4.55
CA ASN A 181 -23.95 -8.09 -5.14
C ASN A 181 -23.98 -9.24 -4.13
N SER A 182 -24.52 -10.40 -4.46
CA SER A 182 -24.62 -11.55 -3.54
C SER A 182 -23.41 -12.49 -3.55
N GLY A 183 -22.40 -12.19 -4.36
CA GLY A 183 -21.19 -13.01 -4.46
C GLY A 183 -20.04 -12.45 -3.60
N LYS A 184 -18.97 -13.21 -3.50
CA LYS A 184 -17.76 -12.79 -2.79
C LYS A 184 -16.53 -13.00 -3.67
N THR A 185 -15.55 -12.11 -3.51
CA THR A 185 -14.23 -12.28 -4.10
C THR A 185 -13.36 -13.08 -3.16
N ALA A 186 -12.84 -14.20 -3.65
CA ALA A 186 -11.87 -15.04 -2.94
C ALA A 186 -10.46 -14.74 -3.42
N GLY A 187 -9.50 -14.82 -2.52
CA GLY A 187 -8.09 -14.60 -2.83
C GLY A 187 -7.16 -15.57 -2.13
N PHE A 188 -6.00 -15.75 -2.74
CA PHE A 188 -4.90 -16.55 -2.20
C PHE A 188 -3.57 -15.88 -2.57
N LYS A 189 -2.59 -15.91 -1.62
CA LYS A 189 -1.21 -15.48 -1.86
C LYS A 189 -0.26 -16.45 -1.18
N LEU A 190 0.74 -16.91 -1.92
CA LEU A 190 1.92 -17.61 -1.40
C LEU A 190 3.07 -16.62 -1.35
N GLN A 191 3.75 -16.58 -0.20
CA GLN A 191 4.91 -15.72 0.00
C GLN A 191 6.10 -16.54 0.51
N VAL A 192 7.25 -16.33 -0.10
CA VAL A 192 8.49 -17.05 0.17
C VAL A 192 9.59 -16.06 0.49
N PHE A 193 10.37 -16.37 1.53
CA PHE A 193 11.52 -15.59 2.01
C PHE A 193 12.79 -16.43 1.87
N PRO A 194 13.40 -16.49 0.68
CA PRO A 194 14.60 -17.32 0.45
C PRO A 194 15.78 -16.88 1.30
N SER A 195 15.90 -15.57 1.56
CA SER A 195 16.91 -14.97 2.43
C SER A 195 16.33 -13.79 3.22
N SER A 196 17.09 -13.23 4.16
CA SER A 196 16.68 -12.09 4.97
C SER A 196 16.45 -10.78 4.20
N GLY A 197 16.93 -10.70 2.96
CA GLY A 197 16.75 -9.53 2.11
C GLY A 197 15.95 -9.80 0.85
N LEU A 198 15.30 -10.98 0.73
CA LEU A 198 14.53 -11.35 -0.45
C LEU A 198 13.18 -11.91 -0.07
N ALA A 199 12.12 -11.28 -0.56
CA ALA A 199 10.75 -11.76 -0.52
C ALA A 199 10.20 -11.88 -1.93
N VAL A 200 9.53 -12.98 -2.21
CA VAL A 200 8.84 -13.24 -3.48
C VAL A 200 7.45 -13.71 -3.17
N ALA A 201 6.46 -13.21 -3.87
CA ALA A 201 5.10 -13.68 -3.71
C ALA A 201 4.38 -13.86 -5.05
N ALA A 202 3.41 -14.75 -5.03
CA ALA A 202 2.46 -14.94 -6.12
C ALA A 202 1.06 -15.18 -5.53
N GLY A 203 0.04 -14.69 -6.21
CA GLY A 203 -1.34 -14.79 -5.74
C GLY A 203 -2.37 -14.67 -6.84
N ALA A 204 -3.61 -14.87 -6.44
CA ALA A 204 -4.76 -14.71 -7.31
C ALA A 204 -5.96 -14.16 -6.53
N LEU A 205 -6.79 -13.38 -7.21
CA LEU A 205 -8.15 -13.01 -6.79
C LEU A 205 -9.15 -13.49 -7.84
N TYR A 206 -10.31 -13.92 -7.38
CA TYR A 206 -11.41 -14.32 -8.25
C TYR A 206 -12.75 -14.05 -7.57
N GLY A 207 -13.65 -13.36 -8.26
CA GLY A 207 -14.99 -13.10 -7.76
C GLY A 207 -15.85 -12.30 -8.71
N PRO A 208 -17.12 -12.10 -8.37
CA PRO A 208 -18.00 -11.19 -9.09
C PRO A 208 -17.67 -9.75 -8.70
N GLU A 209 -17.56 -8.89 -9.70
CA GLU A 209 -17.25 -7.47 -9.53
C GLU A 209 -18.27 -6.57 -10.26
N GLY A 210 -19.39 -7.13 -10.67
CA GLY A 210 -20.48 -6.39 -11.29
C GLY A 210 -21.49 -5.89 -10.28
N ASP A 211 -21.98 -4.67 -10.46
CA ASP A 211 -23.06 -4.11 -9.65
C ASP A 211 -24.34 -4.93 -9.81
N SER A 212 -24.92 -5.34 -8.67
CA SER A 212 -26.17 -6.09 -8.61
C SER A 212 -26.19 -7.41 -9.41
N THR A 213 -25.04 -7.92 -9.85
CA THR A 213 -24.92 -9.17 -10.59
C THR A 213 -23.73 -10.00 -10.13
N THR A 214 -23.89 -11.33 -10.12
CA THR A 214 -22.84 -12.29 -9.84
C THR A 214 -22.27 -12.94 -11.10
N SER A 215 -22.74 -12.57 -12.27
CA SER A 215 -22.29 -13.14 -13.55
C SER A 215 -21.00 -12.53 -14.06
N ALA A 216 -20.74 -11.27 -13.77
CA ALA A 216 -19.50 -10.58 -14.14
C ALA A 216 -18.36 -11.05 -13.23
N LYS A 217 -17.56 -11.99 -13.71
CA LYS A 217 -16.41 -12.54 -12.96
C LYS A 217 -15.13 -11.86 -13.36
N ARG A 218 -14.40 -11.39 -12.36
CA ARG A 218 -13.06 -10.83 -12.50
C ARG A 218 -12.02 -11.78 -11.95
N THR A 219 -10.90 -11.89 -12.65
CA THR A 219 -9.74 -12.67 -12.22
C THR A 219 -8.52 -11.74 -12.20
N LEU A 220 -7.69 -11.88 -11.19
CA LEU A 220 -6.38 -11.25 -11.13
C LEU A 220 -5.34 -12.30 -10.74
N LEU A 221 -4.30 -12.43 -11.55
CA LEU A 221 -3.06 -13.09 -11.15
C LEU A 221 -2.03 -12.02 -10.82
N THR A 222 -1.30 -12.21 -9.72
CA THR A 222 -0.32 -11.24 -9.24
C THR A 222 0.99 -11.91 -8.83
N GLY A 223 2.09 -11.22 -9.07
CA GLY A 223 3.41 -11.59 -8.57
C GLY A 223 4.14 -10.36 -8.08
N ASP A 224 4.84 -10.46 -6.96
CA ASP A 224 5.65 -9.37 -6.42
C ASP A 224 6.99 -9.86 -5.87
N LEU A 225 7.97 -8.97 -5.92
CA LEU A 225 9.35 -9.18 -5.48
C LEU A 225 9.81 -7.95 -4.71
N THR A 226 10.38 -8.16 -3.53
CA THR A 226 11.20 -7.16 -2.82
C THR A 226 12.56 -7.76 -2.54
N TRP A 227 13.62 -7.09 -3.00
CA TRP A 227 15.00 -7.54 -2.86
C TRP A 227 15.91 -6.43 -2.35
N GLN A 228 16.57 -6.68 -1.22
CA GLN A 228 17.61 -5.83 -0.65
C GLN A 228 18.94 -6.59 -0.66
N PRO A 229 19.69 -6.60 -1.78
CA PRO A 229 20.96 -7.31 -1.89
C PRO A 229 22.06 -6.71 -1.00
N MET A 230 21.92 -5.45 -0.66
CA MET A 230 22.82 -4.72 0.25
C MET A 230 22.04 -3.61 0.98
N GLN A 231 22.55 -3.14 2.13
CA GLN A 231 21.89 -2.14 2.97
C GLN A 231 21.54 -0.82 2.26
N ARG A 232 22.19 -0.53 1.14
CA ARG A 232 22.00 0.73 0.40
C ARG A 232 21.10 0.59 -0.83
N LEU A 233 20.71 -0.62 -1.22
CA LEU A 233 19.94 -0.87 -2.43
C LEU A 233 18.70 -1.68 -2.11
N ILE A 234 17.52 -1.15 -2.47
CA ILE A 234 16.24 -1.85 -2.46
C ILE A 234 15.72 -1.89 -3.89
N MET A 235 15.31 -3.04 -4.33
CA MET A 235 14.66 -3.27 -5.62
C MET A 235 13.30 -3.91 -5.38
N GLN A 236 12.28 -3.42 -6.05
CA GLN A 236 10.92 -3.95 -5.98
C GLN A 236 10.35 -4.07 -7.39
N ALA A 237 9.57 -5.09 -7.61
CA ALA A 237 8.83 -5.30 -8.84
C ALA A 237 7.50 -5.99 -8.54
N GLU A 238 6.49 -5.65 -9.31
CA GLU A 238 5.21 -6.36 -9.31
C GLU A 238 4.67 -6.47 -10.73
N ALA A 239 3.86 -7.50 -10.96
CA ALA A 239 3.19 -7.75 -12.22
C ALA A 239 1.78 -8.29 -11.97
N HIS A 240 0.84 -7.85 -12.79
CA HIS A 240 -0.56 -8.20 -12.71
C HIS A 240 -1.10 -8.60 -14.09
N LEU A 241 -1.84 -9.70 -14.13
CA LEU A 241 -2.62 -10.15 -15.28
C LEU A 241 -4.07 -10.21 -14.85
N GLY A 242 -4.88 -9.33 -15.38
CA GLY A 242 -6.29 -9.21 -15.02
C GLY A 242 -7.22 -9.54 -16.18
N SER A 243 -8.39 -10.07 -15.86
CA SER A 243 -9.48 -10.23 -16.81
C SER A 243 -10.82 -9.98 -16.15
N ASP A 244 -11.72 -9.34 -16.86
CA ASP A 244 -13.11 -9.13 -16.50
C ASP A 244 -13.99 -9.60 -17.64
N GLN A 245 -14.66 -10.74 -17.45
CA GLN A 245 -15.41 -11.43 -18.48
C GLN A 245 -14.53 -11.75 -19.72
N ASN A 246 -14.63 -10.95 -20.79
CA ASN A 246 -13.91 -11.13 -22.05
C ASN A 246 -12.87 -10.02 -22.30
N THR A 247 -12.62 -9.15 -21.32
CA THR A 247 -11.68 -8.05 -21.42
C THR A 247 -10.47 -8.31 -20.55
N ASN A 248 -9.29 -7.86 -20.96
CA ASN A 248 -8.03 -8.15 -20.30
C ASN A 248 -7.19 -6.89 -20.10
N TRP A 249 -6.32 -6.93 -19.11
CA TRP A 249 -5.29 -5.93 -18.88
C TRP A 249 -4.03 -6.54 -18.27
N THR A 250 -2.94 -5.84 -18.41
CA THR A 250 -1.65 -6.21 -17.80
C THR A 250 -1.01 -4.98 -17.18
N GLY A 251 -0.50 -5.12 -15.96
CA GLY A 251 0.28 -4.09 -15.29
C GLY A 251 1.64 -4.63 -14.86
N VAL A 252 2.70 -3.86 -15.06
CA VAL A 252 4.04 -4.18 -14.58
C VAL A 252 4.70 -2.90 -14.07
N VAL A 253 5.20 -2.93 -12.84
CA VAL A 253 5.97 -1.83 -12.28
C VAL A 253 7.22 -2.34 -11.59
N GLY A 254 8.29 -1.57 -11.69
CA GLY A 254 9.54 -1.86 -11.00
C GLY A 254 10.20 -0.58 -10.51
N GLN A 255 10.85 -0.67 -9.35
CA GLN A 255 11.60 0.45 -8.79
C GLN A 255 12.89 0.03 -8.10
N ALA A 256 13.83 0.96 -8.04
CA ALA A 256 15.08 0.81 -7.32
C ALA A 256 15.37 2.06 -6.49
N PHE A 257 15.59 1.89 -5.20
CA PHE A 257 16.07 2.92 -4.30
C PHE A 257 17.53 2.68 -3.98
N VAL A 258 18.34 3.74 -4.10
CA VAL A 258 19.75 3.74 -3.73
C VAL A 258 20.00 4.79 -2.64
N ARG A 259 20.49 4.36 -1.49
CA ARG A 259 20.95 5.27 -0.42
C ARG A 259 22.33 5.83 -0.77
N LEU A 260 22.40 7.11 -1.02
CA LEU A 260 23.63 7.83 -1.41
C LEU A 260 24.43 8.29 -0.20
N GLY A 261 23.74 8.61 0.90
CA GLY A 261 24.36 9.10 2.15
C GLY A 261 23.50 8.79 3.38
N ARG A 262 23.86 9.34 4.52
CA ARG A 262 23.08 9.16 5.75
C ARG A 262 21.68 9.77 5.65
N ARG A 263 21.54 10.85 4.88
CA ARG A 263 20.30 11.64 4.74
C ARG A 263 19.82 11.77 3.32
N THR A 264 20.39 11.04 2.38
CA THR A 264 20.06 11.19 0.96
C THR A 264 19.94 9.84 0.28
N GLY A 265 19.04 9.77 -0.66
CA GLY A 265 18.83 8.63 -1.54
C GLY A 265 18.21 9.08 -2.86
N VAL A 266 18.02 8.17 -3.75
CA VAL A 266 17.30 8.37 -5.01
C VAL A 266 16.51 7.10 -5.34
N THR A 267 15.27 7.29 -5.77
CA THR A 267 14.44 6.23 -6.34
C THR A 267 14.25 6.49 -7.83
N VAL A 268 14.28 5.43 -8.60
CA VAL A 268 13.83 5.41 -9.99
C VAL A 268 12.75 4.34 -10.11
N ARG A 269 11.58 4.70 -10.64
CA ARG A 269 10.46 3.79 -10.90
C ARG A 269 10.06 3.88 -12.36
N GLY A 270 9.81 2.74 -12.98
CA GLY A 270 9.20 2.63 -14.29
C GLY A 270 8.00 1.70 -14.24
N ASP A 271 6.92 2.02 -14.95
CA ASP A 271 5.75 1.17 -15.07
C ASP A 271 5.15 1.18 -16.48
N VAL A 272 4.46 0.09 -16.76
CA VAL A 272 3.67 -0.11 -17.98
C VAL A 272 2.33 -0.72 -17.59
N PHE A 273 1.26 -0.09 -17.99
CA PHE A 273 -0.10 -0.60 -17.87
C PHE A 273 -0.73 -0.71 -19.26
N ASP A 274 -1.04 -1.93 -19.67
CA ASP A 274 -1.67 -2.23 -20.96
C ASP A 274 -3.15 -2.59 -20.74
N ASP A 275 -4.03 -1.69 -21.12
CA ASP A 275 -5.49 -1.86 -21.12
C ASP A 275 -5.96 -2.27 -22.50
N THR A 276 -5.55 -3.49 -22.90
CA THR A 276 -5.72 -4.03 -24.26
C THR A 276 -7.14 -3.96 -24.76
N ASP A 277 -8.12 -4.07 -23.86
CA ASP A 277 -9.55 -4.09 -24.18
C ASP A 277 -10.31 -2.87 -23.59
N GLY A 278 -9.63 -1.92 -22.96
CA GLY A 278 -10.25 -0.76 -22.32
C GLY A 278 -11.05 -1.09 -21.05
N ALA A 279 -10.75 -2.22 -20.42
CA ALA A 279 -11.50 -2.74 -19.28
C ALA A 279 -11.41 -1.85 -18.02
N ARG A 280 -10.32 -1.15 -17.86
CA ARG A 280 -9.99 -0.42 -16.63
C ARG A 280 -10.09 1.09 -16.79
N THR A 281 -9.61 1.62 -17.91
CA THR A 281 -9.59 3.06 -18.19
C THR A 281 -10.72 3.51 -19.12
N GLY A 282 -11.49 2.57 -19.66
CA GLY A 282 -12.51 2.85 -20.68
C GLY A 282 -11.94 3.12 -22.09
N THR A 283 -10.61 3.03 -22.24
CA THR A 283 -9.90 3.32 -23.49
C THR A 283 -8.88 2.23 -23.76
N VAL A 284 -8.91 1.69 -24.99
CA VAL A 284 -7.88 0.74 -25.47
C VAL A 284 -6.56 1.48 -25.62
N GLN A 285 -5.64 1.29 -24.68
CA GLN A 285 -4.38 2.04 -24.61
C GLN A 285 -3.31 1.28 -23.81
N THR A 286 -2.05 1.66 -24.07
CA THR A 286 -0.93 1.32 -23.21
C THR A 286 -0.39 2.60 -22.60
N MET A 287 -0.35 2.65 -21.25
CA MET A 287 0.19 3.76 -20.47
C MET A 287 1.54 3.38 -19.89
N GLN A 288 2.46 4.34 -19.86
CA GLN A 288 3.82 4.14 -19.33
C GLN A 288 4.23 5.33 -18.49
N SER A 289 4.94 5.10 -17.41
CA SER A 289 5.55 6.18 -16.66
C SER A 289 7.00 5.91 -16.28
N LEU A 290 7.77 6.99 -16.12
CA LEU A 290 9.10 6.99 -15.53
C LEU A 290 9.15 8.10 -14.47
N THR A 291 9.42 7.71 -13.22
CA THR A 291 9.56 8.65 -12.11
C THR A 291 10.98 8.59 -11.53
N ILE A 292 11.58 9.74 -11.32
CA ILE A 292 12.87 9.90 -10.64
C ILE A 292 12.64 10.78 -9.43
N SER A 293 12.96 10.26 -8.22
CA SER A 293 12.74 10.94 -6.95
C SER A 293 13.99 10.93 -6.09
N PRO A 294 14.75 12.03 -6.00
CA PRO A 294 15.72 12.22 -4.95
C PRO A 294 15.03 12.30 -3.58
N TRP A 295 15.71 11.83 -2.54
CA TRP A 295 15.23 11.86 -1.17
C TRP A 295 16.16 12.66 -0.28
N TYR A 296 15.59 13.45 0.62
CA TYR A 296 16.28 14.04 1.73
C TYR A 296 15.58 13.70 3.05
N PHE A 297 16.34 13.14 4.00
CA PHE A 297 15.88 12.77 5.33
C PHE A 297 16.38 13.78 6.36
N TYR A 298 15.49 14.41 7.10
CA TYR A 298 15.88 15.38 8.14
C TYR A 298 16.62 14.70 9.30
N ARG A 299 16.12 13.53 9.75
CA ARG A 299 16.76 12.66 10.76
C ARG A 299 16.71 11.23 10.29
N GLU A 300 17.59 10.38 10.82
CA GLU A 300 17.42 8.93 10.66
C GLU A 300 16.17 8.50 11.44
N ALA A 301 15.37 7.61 10.86
CA ALA A 301 14.20 7.07 11.53
C ALA A 301 14.60 6.39 12.83
N GLN A 302 13.90 6.68 13.91
CA GLN A 302 14.02 5.93 15.15
C GLN A 302 13.34 4.57 15.00
N GLU A 303 13.82 3.56 15.74
CA GLU A 303 13.15 2.27 15.80
C GLU A 303 11.71 2.47 16.29
N GLY A 304 10.75 1.91 15.56
CA GLY A 304 9.35 1.91 15.99
C GLY A 304 8.38 2.74 15.15
N VAL A 305 8.86 3.65 14.30
CA VAL A 305 7.99 4.41 13.39
C VAL A 305 8.01 3.73 12.03
N PHE A 306 6.92 3.10 11.65
CA PHE A 306 6.66 2.41 10.38
C PHE A 306 7.91 1.77 9.71
N SER A 307 8.07 0.48 9.78
CA SER A 307 9.01 -0.25 8.91
C SER A 307 8.28 -0.55 7.60
N ASN A 308 8.52 0.26 6.60
CA ASN A 308 7.57 0.41 5.52
C ASN A 308 7.96 -0.22 4.21
N VAL A 309 9.17 -0.71 4.11
CA VAL A 309 9.53 -1.57 3.01
C VAL A 309 9.64 -2.96 3.58
N GLU A 310 8.59 -3.74 3.40
CA GLU A 310 8.51 -5.12 3.86
C GLU A 310 9.81 -5.87 3.56
N PHE A 311 10.37 -6.55 4.57
CA PHE A 311 11.60 -7.36 4.46
C PHE A 311 12.90 -6.60 4.23
N THR A 312 12.91 -5.29 4.34
CA THR A 312 14.14 -4.50 4.23
C THR A 312 14.56 -3.91 5.57
N SER A 313 15.82 -3.50 5.68
CA SER A 313 16.31 -2.70 6.82
C SER A 313 16.03 -1.20 6.64
N PHE A 314 15.28 -0.82 5.63
CA PHE A 314 14.95 0.57 5.38
C PHE A 314 13.90 1.05 6.38
N ARG A 315 14.18 2.18 7.01
CA ARG A 315 13.26 2.85 7.93
C ARG A 315 13.08 4.28 7.47
N LEU A 316 11.83 4.72 7.46
CA LEU A 316 11.50 6.10 7.15
C LEU A 316 11.83 7.00 8.33
N PRO A 317 12.42 8.17 8.09
CA PRO A 317 12.56 9.20 9.11
C PRO A 317 11.20 9.83 9.42
N ALA A 318 11.09 10.44 10.61
CA ALA A 318 9.90 11.20 10.98
C ALA A 318 9.59 12.36 10.02
N PHE A 319 10.58 12.84 9.27
CA PHE A 319 10.39 13.88 8.27
C PHE A 319 11.27 13.62 7.04
N SER A 320 10.63 13.65 5.87
CA SER A 320 11.30 13.52 4.57
C SER A 320 10.80 14.54 3.56
N LEU A 321 11.72 14.93 2.67
CA LEU A 321 11.46 15.73 1.49
C LEU A 321 11.76 14.85 0.26
N ARG A 322 10.78 14.74 -0.63
CA ARG A 322 10.83 13.87 -1.81
C ARG A 322 10.49 14.65 -3.08
N PRO A 323 11.43 15.41 -3.67
CA PRO A 323 11.22 15.93 -5.02
C PRO A 323 11.04 14.78 -6.01
N ALA A 324 10.23 14.98 -7.04
CA ALA A 324 10.10 14.01 -8.12
C ALA A 324 9.84 14.69 -9.46
N VAL A 325 10.31 14.05 -10.52
CA VAL A 325 9.90 14.34 -11.88
C VAL A 325 9.34 13.06 -12.47
N ARG A 326 8.13 13.14 -13.00
CA ARG A 326 7.42 12.05 -13.65
C ARG A 326 7.16 12.37 -15.12
N PHE A 327 7.44 11.41 -15.97
CA PHE A 327 7.18 11.42 -17.41
C PHE A 327 6.10 10.38 -17.68
N ASP A 328 5.00 10.81 -18.27
CA ASP A 328 3.88 9.93 -18.63
C ASP A 328 3.73 9.89 -20.15
N HIS A 329 3.38 8.71 -20.65
CA HIS A 329 3.04 8.48 -22.04
C HIS A 329 1.89 7.48 -22.18
N SER A 330 0.99 7.73 -23.11
CA SER A 330 -0.05 6.80 -23.55
C SER A 330 -0.06 6.69 -25.06
N THR A 331 -0.46 5.53 -25.57
CA THR A 331 -0.71 5.31 -27.00
C THR A 331 -1.91 6.09 -27.51
N GLN A 332 -2.76 6.59 -26.60
CA GLN A 332 -3.90 7.46 -26.91
C GLN A 332 -3.71 8.85 -26.30
N PRO A 333 -4.29 9.90 -26.88
CA PRO A 333 -4.27 11.24 -26.30
C PRO A 333 -5.26 11.31 -25.13
N VAL A 334 -4.76 11.13 -23.90
CA VAL A 334 -5.56 11.10 -22.66
C VAL A 334 -5.15 12.17 -21.65
N PHE A 335 -4.00 12.81 -21.82
CA PHE A 335 -3.53 13.85 -20.91
C PHE A 335 -4.03 15.23 -21.36
N GLU A 336 -4.86 15.84 -20.52
CA GLU A 336 -5.44 17.15 -20.80
C GLU A 336 -4.36 18.26 -20.85
N LYS A 337 -4.56 19.23 -21.75
CA LYS A 337 -3.79 20.46 -21.82
C LYS A 337 -4.63 21.67 -21.41
N GLN A 338 -3.97 22.77 -21.10
CA GLN A 338 -4.62 24.05 -20.71
C GLN A 338 -5.67 24.54 -21.71
N ASP A 339 -5.54 24.23 -22.98
CA ASP A 339 -6.48 24.62 -24.04
C ASP A 339 -7.65 23.64 -24.22
N GLY A 340 -7.78 22.63 -23.35
CA GLY A 340 -8.80 21.59 -23.43
C GLY A 340 -8.48 20.49 -24.47
N THR A 341 -7.38 20.56 -25.20
CA THR A 341 -6.95 19.49 -26.09
C THR A 341 -6.24 18.38 -25.31
N LEU A 342 -6.22 17.17 -25.89
CA LEU A 342 -5.56 16.03 -25.27
C LEU A 342 -4.16 15.79 -25.87
N SER A 343 -3.28 15.24 -25.07
CA SER A 343 -1.89 14.87 -25.43
C SER A 343 -1.66 13.39 -25.13
N GLN A 344 -0.73 12.78 -25.85
CA GLN A 344 -0.22 11.42 -25.54
C GLN A 344 0.82 11.44 -24.43
N SER A 345 1.34 12.57 -24.03
CA SER A 345 2.40 12.64 -23.00
C SER A 345 2.19 13.82 -22.07
N ASN A 346 2.65 13.63 -20.83
CA ASN A 346 2.71 14.69 -19.82
C ASN A 346 4.04 14.63 -19.06
N VAL A 347 4.39 15.73 -18.41
CA VAL A 347 5.50 15.83 -17.46
C VAL A 347 5.01 16.56 -16.21
N THR A 348 5.15 15.91 -15.08
CA THR A 348 4.83 16.49 -13.77
C THR A 348 6.10 16.58 -12.93
N ALA A 349 6.32 17.74 -12.31
CA ALA A 349 7.34 17.92 -11.29
C ALA A 349 6.65 18.23 -9.97
N LEU A 350 7.06 17.56 -8.90
CA LEU A 350 6.49 17.79 -7.58
C LEU A 350 7.55 17.72 -6.49
N ILE A 351 7.22 18.29 -5.34
CA ILE A 351 7.96 18.17 -4.09
C ILE A 351 6.96 17.72 -3.04
N GLU A 352 7.20 16.57 -2.46
CA GLU A 352 6.39 16.05 -1.37
C GLU A 352 7.12 16.21 -0.03
N LEU A 353 6.37 16.65 0.97
CA LEU A 353 6.78 16.68 2.38
C LEU A 353 5.99 15.64 3.14
N VAL A 354 6.69 14.72 3.81
CA VAL A 354 6.07 13.71 4.67
C VAL A 354 6.53 13.92 6.10
N TYR A 355 5.57 13.99 7.02
CA TYR A 355 5.79 13.98 8.46
C TYR A 355 5.06 12.81 9.10
N VAL A 356 5.80 11.97 9.84
CA VAL A 356 5.28 10.79 10.55
C VAL A 356 5.44 10.99 12.05
N PHE A 357 4.42 10.73 12.85
CA PHE A 357 4.36 10.96 14.30
C PHE A 357 3.71 9.81 15.08
#